data_5525e90c847ce8a916dce50a5c95bb00
#
_entry.id   5525e90c847ce8a916dce50a5c95bb00
#
_cell.length_a   1.000
_cell.length_b   1.000
_cell.length_c   1.000
_cell.angle_alpha   90.00
_cell.angle_beta   90.00
_cell.angle_gamma   90.00
#
_symmetry.space_group_name_H-M   'P 1'
#
loop_
_entity.id
_entity.type
_entity.pdbx_description
1 polymer ?
#
loop_
_entity_poly.entity_id
_entity_poly.type
_entity_poly.pdbx_seq_one_letter_code
_entity_poly.pdbx_strand_id
1 'polypeptide(L)'
;MKGVSATPSYVVMQPTTLCNLDCAYCYLPFRKDDKRMPVAVSAAVAEAVAPWSRTQRFSIVWHGGEPLAAGRDHLAALFAPFGPAVEHHIQTNATLIDDAWCDFFQAHDVRVSVSVDGPEHRNGERVTRGHRPAYDRIARGIRVLRRRDIPFSALCVVGRPEPGLATELYDYFLDLGCEVLGINVEEQEGVNERTNRHPAADVTAFWSELVAAWRRDPRIHLREIEWSLRYAAAVLDGNADAVLPRRLDPIPTVAHDGSVVLLSPELAGFHDPRYGDFTSGNVLTTPLAQILAGAAGTPWIAEFLEGVEACRRTCPYFGFCGGAHAANRYFEHGRFDVTETDHCRNSKIRLLEGVLDHARDHEPTAV
;
A
#
# COMPACT_ATOMS: atom_id res chain seq x y z
N MET A 1 -8.42 16.67 11.76
CA MET A 1 -7.02 16.19 11.94
C MET A 1 -6.08 17.39 12.05
N LYS A 2 -5.10 17.37 12.99
CA LYS A 2 -4.24 18.55 13.22
C LYS A 2 -2.87 18.39 12.57
N GLY A 3 -2.81 18.19 11.25
CA GLY A 3 -1.57 18.09 10.47
C GLY A 3 -1.00 16.68 10.36
N VAL A 4 0.27 16.60 9.95
CA VAL A 4 1.02 15.33 9.72
C VAL A 4 1.75 14.94 11.01
N SER A 5 1.85 13.63 11.29
CA SER A 5 2.62 13.13 12.44
C SER A 5 4.12 13.32 12.21
N ALA A 6 4.85 13.70 13.24
CA ALA A 6 6.31 13.73 13.21
C ALA A 6 6.93 12.36 13.51
N THR A 7 6.14 11.38 13.90
CA THR A 7 6.60 10.02 14.24
C THR A 7 5.80 9.03 13.41
N PRO A 8 6.38 8.46 12.35
CA PRO A 8 5.74 7.42 11.54
C PRO A 8 5.79 6.07 12.27
N SER A 9 4.95 5.13 11.85
CA SER A 9 5.03 3.73 12.30
C SER A 9 5.91 2.86 11.37
N TYR A 10 6.20 3.34 10.17
CA TYR A 10 7.06 2.69 9.19
C TYR A 10 7.67 3.70 8.23
N VAL A 11 8.68 3.27 7.49
CA VAL A 11 9.28 4.00 6.35
C VAL A 11 9.28 3.08 5.14
N VAL A 12 8.83 3.59 3.99
CA VAL A 12 8.99 2.91 2.70
C VAL A 12 10.36 3.25 2.14
N MET A 13 11.12 2.24 1.69
CA MET A 13 12.45 2.42 1.11
C MET A 13 12.54 1.73 -0.25
N GLN A 14 13.05 2.46 -1.24
CA GLN A 14 13.22 1.97 -2.60
C GLN A 14 14.65 1.48 -2.82
N PRO A 15 14.93 0.15 -2.67
CA PRO A 15 16.29 -0.36 -2.78
C PRO A 15 16.84 -0.28 -4.21
N THR A 16 15.95 -0.28 -5.20
CA THR A 16 16.27 -0.11 -6.62
C THR A 16 15.06 0.43 -7.38
N THR A 17 15.31 1.20 -8.45
CA THR A 17 14.25 1.57 -9.37
C THR A 17 13.85 0.43 -10.31
N LEU A 18 14.77 -0.55 -10.50
CA LEU A 18 14.60 -1.63 -11.46
C LEU A 18 13.44 -2.56 -11.10
N CYS A 19 12.55 -2.82 -12.06
CA CYS A 19 11.60 -3.92 -11.98
C CYS A 19 11.81 -4.86 -13.17
N ASN A 20 11.76 -6.15 -12.92
CA ASN A 20 11.84 -7.19 -13.96
C ASN A 20 10.48 -7.46 -14.64
N LEU A 21 9.41 -6.84 -14.16
CA LEU A 21 8.09 -6.78 -14.78
C LEU A 21 7.81 -5.40 -15.36
N ASP A 22 6.78 -5.32 -16.22
CA ASP A 22 6.24 -4.11 -16.83
C ASP A 22 4.71 -4.15 -16.78
N CYS A 23 4.16 -4.24 -15.56
CA CYS A 23 2.72 -4.34 -15.34
C CYS A 23 2.01 -3.11 -15.89
N ALA A 24 0.85 -3.33 -16.56
CA ALA A 24 0.17 -2.28 -17.30
C ALA A 24 -0.43 -1.17 -16.41
N TYR A 25 -0.78 -1.49 -15.17
CA TYR A 25 -1.30 -0.55 -14.17
C TYR A 25 -0.22 -0.01 -13.20
N CYS A 26 1.07 -0.27 -13.46
CA CYS A 26 2.13 0.15 -12.55
C CYS A 26 2.29 1.67 -12.54
N TYR A 27 2.21 2.27 -11.38
CA TYR A 27 2.35 3.72 -11.19
C TYR A 27 3.81 4.21 -11.29
N LEU A 28 4.80 3.32 -11.08
CA LEU A 28 6.20 3.70 -10.93
C LEU A 28 6.81 4.26 -12.23
N PRO A 29 7.37 5.47 -12.22
CA PRO A 29 8.24 5.95 -13.29
C PRO A 29 9.61 5.24 -13.19
N PHE A 30 10.40 5.30 -14.24
CA PHE A 30 11.81 4.85 -14.26
C PHE A 30 12.05 3.38 -13.86
N ARG A 31 10.99 2.52 -13.84
CA ARG A 31 11.10 1.11 -13.45
C ARG A 31 11.97 0.26 -14.37
N LYS A 32 12.44 0.85 -15.48
CA LYS A 32 13.38 0.21 -16.43
C LYS A 32 14.84 0.58 -16.17
N ASP A 33 15.10 1.59 -15.33
CA ASP A 33 16.43 2.04 -14.95
C ASP A 33 16.98 1.18 -13.81
N ASP A 34 18.27 0.87 -13.83
CA ASP A 34 18.94 0.15 -12.74
C ASP A 34 19.69 1.15 -11.83
N LYS A 35 18.94 1.91 -11.05
CA LYS A 35 19.48 2.76 -10.00
C LYS A 35 19.33 2.05 -8.66
N ARG A 36 20.38 2.02 -7.86
CA ARG A 36 20.42 1.31 -6.56
C ARG A 36 20.63 2.29 -5.42
N MET A 37 19.98 2.03 -4.30
CA MET A 37 20.13 2.82 -3.08
C MET A 37 21.54 2.62 -2.49
N PRO A 38 22.33 3.69 -2.30
CA PRO A 38 23.58 3.59 -1.54
C PRO A 38 23.33 3.24 -0.07
N VAL A 39 24.22 2.45 0.53
CA VAL A 39 24.14 2.09 1.97
C VAL A 39 24.09 3.33 2.87
N ALA A 40 24.70 4.44 2.47
CA ALA A 40 24.64 5.70 3.20
C ALA A 40 23.20 6.22 3.42
N VAL A 41 22.30 6.01 2.43
CA VAL A 41 20.85 6.36 2.56
C VAL A 41 20.21 5.50 3.65
N SER A 42 20.45 4.18 3.61
CA SER A 42 19.94 3.27 4.62
C SER A 42 20.47 3.60 6.02
N ALA A 43 21.76 3.93 6.14
CA ALA A 43 22.37 4.33 7.40
C ALA A 43 21.75 5.62 7.97
N ALA A 44 21.50 6.63 7.13
CA ALA A 44 20.86 7.88 7.54
C ALA A 44 19.42 7.65 8.05
N VAL A 45 18.66 6.76 7.38
CA VAL A 45 17.31 6.38 7.85
C VAL A 45 17.41 5.59 9.16
N ALA A 46 18.33 4.63 9.28
CA ALA A 46 18.51 3.81 10.48
C ALA A 46 18.81 4.67 11.72
N GLU A 47 19.67 5.69 11.59
CA GLU A 47 19.96 6.65 12.65
C GLU A 47 18.68 7.39 13.10
N ALA A 48 17.88 7.85 12.15
CA ALA A 48 16.65 8.59 12.44
C ALA A 48 15.58 7.72 13.10
N VAL A 49 15.44 6.44 12.73
CA VAL A 49 14.38 5.56 13.24
C VAL A 49 14.76 4.86 14.55
N ALA A 50 16.03 4.81 14.91
CA ALA A 50 16.52 4.15 16.12
C ALA A 50 15.83 4.61 17.42
N PRO A 51 15.53 5.91 17.64
CA PRO A 51 14.75 6.34 18.81
C PRO A 51 13.30 5.82 18.78
N TRP A 52 12.68 5.78 17.61
CA TRP A 52 11.27 5.38 17.46
C TRP A 52 11.08 3.88 17.68
N SER A 53 11.96 3.05 17.12
CA SER A 53 11.90 1.59 17.26
C SER A 53 12.08 1.08 18.70
N ARG A 54 12.59 1.93 19.63
CA ARG A 54 12.69 1.60 21.06
C ARG A 54 11.39 1.80 21.82
N THR A 55 10.47 2.63 21.29
CA THR A 55 9.26 3.06 22.00
C THR A 55 7.98 2.52 21.37
N GLN A 56 8.07 2.05 20.13
CA GLN A 56 6.95 1.48 19.40
C GLN A 56 7.45 0.43 18.41
N ARG A 57 6.55 -0.46 17.97
CA ARG A 57 6.82 -1.34 16.83
C ARG A 57 7.09 -0.48 15.60
N PHE A 58 8.17 -0.80 14.88
CA PHE A 58 8.61 0.00 13.74
C PHE A 58 9.06 -0.89 12.59
N SER A 59 8.65 -0.54 11.38
CA SER A 59 8.95 -1.34 10.19
C SER A 59 9.64 -0.53 9.11
N ILE A 60 10.52 -1.19 8.36
CA ILE A 60 11.00 -0.74 7.05
C ILE A 60 10.30 -1.57 5.99
N VAL A 61 9.60 -0.90 5.07
CA VAL A 61 8.92 -1.54 3.94
C VAL A 61 9.75 -1.35 2.69
N TRP A 62 10.42 -2.40 2.24
CA TRP A 62 11.21 -2.40 1.00
C TRP A 62 10.27 -2.55 -0.18
N HIS A 63 10.14 -1.48 -0.95
CA HIS A 63 9.18 -1.36 -2.04
C HIS A 63 9.68 -0.41 -3.12
N GLY A 64 9.03 -0.45 -4.31
CA GLY A 64 9.44 0.36 -5.46
C GLY A 64 10.44 -0.38 -6.36
N GLY A 65 10.09 -0.50 -7.66
CA GLY A 65 10.71 -1.48 -8.54
C GLY A 65 10.39 -2.91 -8.10
N GLU A 66 11.36 -3.81 -8.25
CA GLU A 66 11.33 -5.14 -7.63
C GLU A 66 12.48 -5.23 -6.62
N PRO A 67 12.21 -5.24 -5.32
CA PRO A 67 13.28 -5.24 -4.31
C PRO A 67 14.29 -6.39 -4.47
N LEU A 68 13.83 -7.58 -4.86
CA LEU A 68 14.70 -8.72 -5.05
C LEU A 68 15.66 -8.56 -6.25
N ALA A 69 15.34 -7.67 -7.19
CA ALA A 69 16.24 -7.35 -8.30
C ALA A 69 17.49 -6.59 -7.87
N ALA A 70 17.49 -5.99 -6.66
CA ALA A 70 18.70 -5.41 -6.06
C ALA A 70 19.75 -6.46 -5.69
N GLY A 71 19.36 -7.73 -5.51
CA GLY A 71 20.21 -8.82 -5.11
C GLY A 71 20.39 -8.96 -3.59
N ARG A 72 20.65 -10.19 -3.13
CA ARG A 72 20.71 -10.54 -1.69
C ARG A 72 21.81 -9.77 -0.96
N ASP A 73 23.01 -9.74 -1.52
CA ASP A 73 24.16 -9.08 -0.87
C ASP A 73 23.92 -7.59 -0.69
N HIS A 74 23.30 -6.95 -1.68
CA HIS A 74 22.97 -5.53 -1.61
C HIS A 74 21.86 -5.26 -0.58
N LEU A 75 20.79 -6.07 -0.56
CA LEU A 75 19.76 -5.94 0.47
C LEU A 75 20.29 -6.21 1.86
N ALA A 76 21.17 -7.21 2.06
CA ALA A 76 21.84 -7.44 3.34
C ALA A 76 22.64 -6.21 3.79
N ALA A 77 23.37 -5.57 2.89
CA ALA A 77 24.11 -4.34 3.18
C ALA A 77 23.17 -3.17 3.55
N LEU A 78 21.98 -3.09 2.91
CA LEU A 78 20.96 -2.08 3.27
C LEU A 78 20.29 -2.37 4.61
N PHE A 79 20.15 -3.63 5.01
CA PHE A 79 19.57 -4.03 6.31
C PHE A 79 20.55 -3.81 7.47
N ALA A 80 21.84 -4.00 7.23
CA ALA A 80 22.86 -3.99 8.27
C ALA A 80 22.89 -2.77 9.20
N PRO A 81 22.57 -1.53 8.76
CA PRO A 81 22.51 -0.37 9.66
C PRO A 81 21.38 -0.40 10.69
N PHE A 82 20.29 -1.16 10.45
CA PHE A 82 19.14 -1.17 11.33
C PHE A 82 19.34 -2.05 12.56
N GLY A 83 18.87 -1.58 13.70
CA GLY A 83 18.89 -2.36 14.94
C GLY A 83 17.84 -3.49 14.95
N PRO A 84 17.99 -4.47 15.85
CA PRO A 84 17.14 -5.68 15.88
C PRO A 84 15.67 -5.41 16.25
N ALA A 85 15.33 -4.22 16.71
CA ALA A 85 13.93 -3.81 16.99
C ALA A 85 13.19 -3.31 15.76
N VAL A 86 13.84 -3.22 14.60
CA VAL A 86 13.24 -2.79 13.33
C VAL A 86 12.86 -4.01 12.53
N GLU A 87 11.57 -4.11 12.19
CA GLU A 87 11.05 -5.19 11.35
C GLU A 87 11.28 -4.87 9.87
N HIS A 88 11.66 -5.87 9.08
CA HIS A 88 11.82 -5.73 7.64
C HIS A 88 10.67 -6.40 6.89
N HIS A 89 9.97 -5.62 6.07
CA HIS A 89 8.92 -6.11 5.17
C HIS A 89 9.37 -5.93 3.73
N ILE A 90 9.16 -6.93 2.88
CA ILE A 90 9.44 -6.84 1.45
C ILE A 90 8.13 -7.03 0.67
N GLN A 91 7.80 -6.03 -0.19
CA GLN A 91 6.74 -6.16 -1.19
C GLN A 91 7.37 -6.60 -2.51
N THR A 92 7.11 -7.82 -2.96
CA THR A 92 7.72 -8.40 -4.16
C THR A 92 6.68 -8.95 -5.13
N ASN A 93 7.04 -8.98 -6.42
CA ASN A 93 6.26 -9.70 -7.44
C ASN A 93 6.51 -11.22 -7.44
N ALA A 94 7.27 -11.74 -6.50
CA ALA A 94 7.62 -13.14 -6.29
C ALA A 94 8.36 -13.87 -7.42
N THR A 95 8.54 -13.26 -8.60
CA THR A 95 9.12 -13.96 -9.78
C THR A 95 10.57 -14.40 -9.59
N LEU A 96 11.28 -13.79 -8.65
CA LEU A 96 12.70 -14.06 -8.34
C LEU A 96 12.87 -14.95 -7.10
N ILE A 97 11.81 -15.32 -6.40
CA ILE A 97 11.90 -16.14 -5.20
C ILE A 97 12.38 -17.56 -5.56
N ASP A 98 13.45 -17.96 -4.88
CA ASP A 98 14.06 -19.30 -4.87
C ASP A 98 14.43 -19.71 -3.44
N ASP A 99 15.04 -20.89 -3.27
CA ASP A 99 15.45 -21.37 -1.95
C ASP A 99 16.46 -20.45 -1.27
N ALA A 100 17.37 -19.84 -2.03
CA ALA A 100 18.35 -18.91 -1.47
C ALA A 100 17.74 -17.57 -1.01
N TRP A 101 16.64 -17.12 -1.64
CA TRP A 101 15.84 -16.02 -1.13
C TRP A 101 15.10 -16.40 0.14
N CYS A 102 14.60 -17.63 0.23
CA CYS A 102 13.96 -18.13 1.45
C CYS A 102 14.95 -18.17 2.62
N ASP A 103 16.18 -18.63 2.40
CA ASP A 103 17.25 -18.59 3.41
C ASP A 103 17.55 -17.15 3.87
N PHE A 104 17.56 -16.18 2.93
CA PHE A 104 17.71 -14.77 3.23
C PHE A 104 16.53 -14.25 4.09
N PHE A 105 15.29 -14.55 3.74
CA PHE A 105 14.12 -14.11 4.50
C PHE A 105 14.13 -14.65 5.93
N GLN A 106 14.49 -15.91 6.10
CA GLN A 106 14.61 -16.53 7.43
C GLN A 106 15.77 -15.95 8.24
N ALA A 107 16.94 -15.74 7.62
CA ALA A 107 18.12 -15.19 8.30
C ALA A 107 17.92 -13.74 8.79
N HIS A 108 17.06 -12.96 8.13
CA HIS A 108 16.81 -11.56 8.44
C HIS A 108 15.41 -11.30 9.02
N ASP A 109 14.65 -12.35 9.38
CA ASP A 109 13.27 -12.26 9.90
C ASP A 109 12.38 -11.36 9.02
N VAL A 110 12.43 -11.56 7.69
CA VAL A 110 11.70 -10.73 6.72
C VAL A 110 10.26 -11.18 6.60
N ARG A 111 9.33 -10.24 6.74
CA ARG A 111 7.93 -10.43 6.38
C ARG A 111 7.75 -10.23 4.89
N VAL A 112 7.23 -11.25 4.21
CA VAL A 112 7.08 -11.26 2.76
C VAL A 112 5.64 -10.90 2.40
N SER A 113 5.47 -9.93 1.49
CA SER A 113 4.21 -9.63 0.83
C SER A 113 4.35 -9.83 -0.67
N VAL A 114 3.43 -10.56 -1.26
CA VAL A 114 3.46 -10.95 -2.67
C VAL A 114 2.38 -10.21 -3.45
N SER A 115 2.78 -9.65 -4.61
CA SER A 115 1.84 -9.03 -5.53
C SER A 115 1.32 -10.06 -6.54
N VAL A 116 0.03 -10.41 -6.47
CA VAL A 116 -0.65 -11.33 -7.40
C VAL A 116 -2.14 -10.98 -7.48
N ASP A 117 -2.74 -11.00 -8.68
CA ASP A 117 -4.09 -10.45 -8.91
C ASP A 117 -5.20 -11.52 -8.98
N GLY A 118 -4.91 -12.72 -8.50
CA GLY A 118 -5.85 -13.85 -8.53
C GLY A 118 -5.36 -15.00 -9.41
N PRO A 119 -6.26 -15.85 -9.94
CA PRO A 119 -5.92 -16.95 -10.83
C PRO A 119 -5.31 -16.46 -12.15
N GLU A 120 -4.72 -17.37 -12.93
CA GLU A 120 -3.92 -17.05 -14.12
C GLU A 120 -4.59 -16.03 -15.05
N HIS A 121 -5.85 -16.24 -15.39
CA HIS A 121 -6.58 -15.37 -16.31
C HIS A 121 -6.85 -13.95 -15.77
N ARG A 122 -6.69 -13.72 -14.47
CA ARG A 122 -6.78 -12.39 -13.83
C ARG A 122 -5.43 -11.67 -13.76
N ASN A 123 -4.32 -12.38 -14.01
CA ASN A 123 -2.98 -11.81 -13.98
C ASN A 123 -2.47 -11.31 -15.35
N GLY A 124 -3.34 -11.11 -16.31
CA GLY A 124 -2.96 -10.69 -17.68
C GLY A 124 -2.22 -9.35 -17.74
N GLU A 125 -2.45 -8.47 -16.78
CA GLU A 125 -1.82 -7.15 -16.68
C GLU A 125 -0.40 -7.22 -16.08
N ARG A 126 -0.04 -8.33 -15.40
CA ARG A 126 1.31 -8.57 -14.90
C ARG A 126 2.15 -9.24 -15.96
N VAL A 127 2.94 -8.44 -16.66
CA VAL A 127 3.76 -8.91 -17.79
C VAL A 127 5.24 -8.67 -17.54
N THR A 128 6.07 -9.49 -18.16
CA THR A 128 7.52 -9.28 -18.23
C THR A 128 7.82 -8.06 -19.12
N ARG A 129 9.07 -7.57 -19.11
CA ARG A 129 9.53 -6.52 -20.03
C ARG A 129 9.39 -6.89 -21.52
N GLY A 130 9.30 -8.17 -21.83
CA GLY A 130 9.00 -8.67 -23.18
C GLY A 130 7.51 -8.93 -23.41
N HIS A 131 6.63 -8.32 -22.63
CA HIS A 131 5.16 -8.40 -22.72
C HIS A 131 4.61 -9.84 -22.69
N ARG A 132 5.30 -10.76 -22.01
CA ARG A 132 4.80 -12.12 -21.77
C ARG A 132 4.17 -12.23 -20.38
N PRO A 133 3.08 -13.01 -20.21
CA PRO A 133 2.48 -13.22 -18.89
C PRO A 133 3.51 -13.65 -17.84
N ALA A 134 3.39 -13.14 -16.63
CA ALA A 134 4.32 -13.42 -15.55
C ALA A 134 3.78 -14.45 -14.54
N TYR A 135 2.51 -14.87 -14.67
CA TYR A 135 1.81 -15.69 -13.68
C TYR A 135 2.57 -16.95 -13.28
N ASP A 136 3.07 -17.76 -14.24
CA ASP A 136 3.81 -19.00 -13.94
C ASP A 136 5.02 -18.76 -13.03
N ARG A 137 5.72 -17.63 -13.23
CA ARG A 137 6.88 -17.26 -12.43
C ARG A 137 6.46 -16.81 -11.03
N ILE A 138 5.38 -16.04 -10.92
CA ILE A 138 4.78 -15.61 -9.64
C ILE A 138 4.33 -16.85 -8.86
N ALA A 139 3.51 -17.71 -9.45
CA ALA A 139 3.02 -18.93 -8.85
C ALA A 139 4.15 -19.88 -8.42
N ARG A 140 5.24 -19.98 -9.22
CA ARG A 140 6.44 -20.72 -8.84
C ARG A 140 7.06 -20.16 -7.55
N GLY A 141 7.27 -18.84 -7.47
CA GLY A 141 7.83 -18.20 -6.28
C GLY A 141 6.98 -18.43 -5.03
N ILE A 142 5.66 -18.33 -5.16
CA ILE A 142 4.73 -18.62 -4.06
C ILE A 142 4.82 -20.09 -3.63
N ARG A 143 4.89 -21.04 -4.57
CA ARG A 143 5.10 -22.46 -4.23
C ARG A 143 6.41 -22.69 -3.48
N VAL A 144 7.47 -21.92 -3.77
CA VAL A 144 8.74 -22.00 -3.00
C VAL A 144 8.53 -21.52 -1.57
N LEU A 145 7.85 -20.38 -1.33
CA LEU A 145 7.52 -19.89 0.01
C LEU A 145 6.76 -20.97 0.81
N ARG A 146 5.69 -21.54 0.21
CA ARG A 146 4.87 -22.56 0.87
C ARG A 146 5.66 -23.82 1.21
N ARG A 147 6.52 -24.32 0.31
CA ARG A 147 7.37 -25.49 0.55
C ARG A 147 8.38 -25.25 1.69
N ARG A 148 8.77 -24.01 1.88
CA ARG A 148 9.73 -23.57 2.92
C ARG A 148 9.04 -23.08 4.19
N ASP A 149 7.71 -23.27 4.31
CA ASP A 149 6.88 -22.84 5.43
C ASP A 149 7.11 -21.35 5.80
N ILE A 150 7.33 -20.50 4.79
CA ILE A 150 7.43 -19.05 4.97
C ILE A 150 6.04 -18.44 4.81
N PRO A 151 5.48 -17.84 5.88
CA PRO A 151 4.20 -17.17 5.82
C PRO A 151 4.33 -15.92 4.93
N PHE A 152 3.25 -15.59 4.21
CA PHE A 152 3.22 -14.43 3.35
C PHE A 152 1.85 -13.76 3.33
N SER A 153 1.84 -12.46 3.11
CA SER A 153 0.64 -11.70 2.73
C SER A 153 0.56 -11.56 1.22
N ALA A 154 -0.65 -11.29 0.71
CA ALA A 154 -0.87 -11.01 -0.69
C ALA A 154 -1.46 -9.61 -0.89
N LEU A 155 -1.08 -8.96 -1.98
CA LEU A 155 -1.67 -7.72 -2.46
C LEU A 155 -2.20 -7.95 -3.87
N CYS A 156 -3.51 -7.74 -4.05
CA CYS A 156 -4.24 -7.93 -5.29
C CYS A 156 -4.71 -6.58 -5.84
N VAL A 157 -4.51 -6.35 -7.13
CA VAL A 157 -5.09 -5.22 -7.85
C VAL A 157 -6.27 -5.72 -8.68
N VAL A 158 -7.44 -5.09 -8.48
CA VAL A 158 -8.68 -5.38 -9.20
C VAL A 158 -8.92 -4.26 -10.20
N GLY A 159 -8.69 -4.53 -11.49
CA GLY A 159 -8.90 -3.54 -12.56
C GLY A 159 -10.38 -3.23 -12.80
N ARG A 160 -11.27 -4.21 -12.61
CA ARG A 160 -12.70 -4.02 -12.79
C ARG A 160 -13.49 -4.85 -11.77
N PRO A 161 -14.04 -4.23 -10.72
CA PRO A 161 -14.99 -4.88 -9.84
C PRO A 161 -16.25 -5.29 -10.62
N GLU A 162 -16.56 -6.59 -10.58
CA GLU A 162 -17.73 -7.15 -11.29
C GLU A 162 -18.36 -8.28 -10.43
N PRO A 163 -19.65 -8.58 -10.62
CA PRO A 163 -20.32 -9.65 -9.89
C PRO A 163 -19.62 -11.00 -10.04
N GLY A 164 -19.48 -11.75 -8.95
CA GLY A 164 -18.82 -13.07 -8.89
C GLY A 164 -17.31 -13.03 -8.73
N LEU A 165 -16.66 -11.90 -9.06
CA LEU A 165 -15.20 -11.77 -8.98
C LEU A 165 -14.68 -11.87 -7.54
N ALA A 166 -15.38 -11.27 -6.58
CA ALA A 166 -14.95 -11.27 -5.19
C ALA A 166 -14.89 -12.69 -4.60
N THR A 167 -15.87 -13.53 -4.93
CA THR A 167 -15.89 -14.94 -4.53
C THR A 167 -14.74 -15.71 -5.18
N GLU A 168 -14.53 -15.55 -6.48
CA GLU A 168 -13.43 -16.18 -7.21
C GLU A 168 -12.06 -15.83 -6.60
N LEU A 169 -11.84 -14.55 -6.31
CA LEU A 169 -10.60 -14.07 -5.71
C LEU A 169 -10.41 -14.64 -4.31
N TYR A 170 -11.43 -14.58 -3.47
CA TYR A 170 -11.34 -15.09 -2.11
C TYR A 170 -10.99 -16.59 -2.07
N ASP A 171 -11.70 -17.40 -2.86
CA ASP A 171 -11.47 -18.84 -2.94
C ASP A 171 -10.04 -19.14 -3.46
N TYR A 172 -9.56 -18.39 -4.46
CA TYR A 172 -8.19 -18.50 -4.95
C TYR A 172 -7.15 -18.19 -3.87
N PHE A 173 -7.29 -17.09 -3.14
CA PHE A 173 -6.33 -16.68 -2.10
C PHE A 173 -6.37 -17.62 -0.90
N LEU A 174 -7.54 -18.21 -0.61
CA LEU A 174 -7.70 -19.24 0.41
C LEU A 174 -6.88 -20.48 0.06
N ASP A 175 -6.98 -20.96 -1.19
CA ASP A 175 -6.21 -22.09 -1.71
C ASP A 175 -4.71 -21.76 -1.83
N LEU A 176 -4.38 -20.51 -2.16
CA LEU A 176 -3.00 -20.02 -2.23
C LEU A 176 -2.32 -20.05 -0.86
N GLY A 177 -3.09 -19.92 0.23
CA GLY A 177 -2.61 -20.04 1.61
C GLY A 177 -1.89 -18.79 2.10
N CYS A 178 -2.28 -17.59 1.67
CA CYS A 178 -1.80 -16.35 2.27
C CYS A 178 -2.49 -16.10 3.62
N GLU A 179 -1.79 -15.45 4.55
CA GLU A 179 -2.35 -15.12 5.87
C GLU A 179 -3.15 -13.81 5.86
N VAL A 180 -2.70 -12.84 5.07
CA VAL A 180 -3.31 -11.53 4.95
C VAL A 180 -3.52 -11.21 3.48
N LEU A 181 -4.68 -10.69 3.11
CA LEU A 181 -4.99 -10.20 1.78
C LEU A 181 -5.37 -8.73 1.83
N GLY A 182 -4.69 -7.92 1.03
CA GLY A 182 -5.10 -6.55 0.69
C GLY A 182 -5.65 -6.51 -0.73
N ILE A 183 -6.77 -5.84 -0.95
CA ILE A 183 -7.36 -5.64 -2.26
C ILE A 183 -7.39 -4.16 -2.59
N ASN A 184 -6.68 -3.79 -3.65
CA ASN A 184 -6.75 -2.44 -4.22
C ASN A 184 -7.60 -2.50 -5.49
N VAL A 185 -8.65 -1.68 -5.57
CA VAL A 185 -9.24 -1.37 -6.88
C VAL A 185 -8.22 -0.51 -7.62
N GLU A 186 -7.93 -0.85 -8.89
CA GLU A 186 -6.92 -0.15 -9.69
C GLU A 186 -7.09 1.38 -9.58
N GLU A 187 -5.99 2.10 -9.51
CA GLU A 187 -5.97 3.55 -9.26
C GLU A 187 -5.29 4.29 -10.42
N GLN A 188 -5.82 5.47 -10.74
CA GLN A 188 -5.15 6.40 -11.65
C GLN A 188 -4.05 7.11 -10.87
N GLU A 189 -2.83 6.61 -10.98
CA GLU A 189 -1.68 7.11 -10.24
C GLU A 189 -0.38 6.98 -11.03
N GLY A 190 0.50 7.97 -10.85
CA GLY A 190 1.82 7.93 -11.46
C GLY A 190 1.75 7.90 -12.99
N VAL A 191 2.41 6.91 -13.61
CA VAL A 191 2.35 6.70 -15.06
C VAL A 191 1.13 5.90 -15.50
N ASN A 192 0.30 5.43 -14.59
CA ASN A 192 -0.99 4.81 -14.90
C ASN A 192 -2.07 5.88 -15.05
N GLU A 193 -2.36 6.26 -16.29
CA GLU A 193 -3.37 7.28 -16.63
C GLU A 193 -4.78 6.69 -16.84
N ARG A 194 -4.99 5.41 -16.56
CA ARG A 194 -6.29 4.76 -16.74
C ARG A 194 -7.30 5.32 -15.75
N THR A 195 -8.43 5.75 -16.25
CA THR A 195 -9.55 6.21 -15.41
C THR A 195 -10.29 5.01 -14.83
N ASN A 196 -10.61 5.06 -13.54
CA ASN A 196 -11.21 3.95 -12.79
C ASN A 196 -12.63 4.26 -12.34
N ARG A 197 -13.41 4.85 -13.24
CA ARG A 197 -14.85 5.05 -13.02
C ARG A 197 -15.59 3.76 -13.25
N HIS A 198 -16.00 3.13 -12.17
CA HIS A 198 -16.83 1.95 -12.20
C HIS A 198 -18.29 2.28 -11.82
N PRO A 199 -19.28 1.52 -12.32
CA PRO A 199 -20.65 1.63 -11.84
C PRO A 199 -20.72 1.40 -10.34
N ALA A 200 -21.34 2.31 -9.61
CA ALA A 200 -21.40 2.25 -8.16
C ALA A 200 -21.97 0.92 -7.63
N ALA A 201 -23.02 0.42 -8.30
CA ALA A 201 -23.67 -0.83 -7.94
C ALA A 201 -22.70 -2.04 -8.05
N ASP A 202 -21.89 -2.09 -9.11
CA ASP A 202 -20.94 -3.19 -9.33
C ASP A 202 -19.85 -3.20 -8.23
N VAL A 203 -19.33 -2.02 -7.87
CA VAL A 203 -18.31 -1.90 -6.82
C VAL A 203 -18.88 -2.24 -5.44
N THR A 204 -20.09 -1.75 -5.13
CA THR A 204 -20.77 -2.07 -3.86
C THR A 204 -21.07 -3.57 -3.78
N ALA A 205 -21.55 -4.18 -4.85
CA ALA A 205 -21.82 -5.63 -4.93
C ALA A 205 -20.52 -6.44 -4.74
N PHE A 206 -19.40 -6.03 -5.39
CA PHE A 206 -18.11 -6.68 -5.22
C PHE A 206 -17.67 -6.72 -3.73
N TRP A 207 -17.77 -5.61 -3.01
CA TRP A 207 -17.41 -5.56 -1.60
C TRP A 207 -18.36 -6.37 -0.72
N SER A 208 -19.68 -6.35 -1.00
CA SER A 208 -20.67 -7.17 -0.30
C SER A 208 -20.42 -8.68 -0.50
N GLU A 209 -20.15 -9.10 -1.75
CA GLU A 209 -19.78 -10.48 -2.08
C GLU A 209 -18.48 -10.92 -1.38
N LEU A 210 -17.49 -10.01 -1.29
CA LEU A 210 -16.24 -10.31 -0.60
C LEU A 210 -16.46 -10.58 0.89
N VAL A 211 -17.33 -9.81 1.54
CA VAL A 211 -17.74 -10.08 2.93
C VAL A 211 -18.43 -11.43 3.05
N ALA A 212 -19.33 -11.75 2.12
CA ALA A 212 -20.04 -13.04 2.10
C ALA A 212 -19.05 -14.22 1.94
N ALA A 213 -18.09 -14.10 1.03
CA ALA A 213 -17.06 -15.10 0.80
C ALA A 213 -16.18 -15.30 2.05
N TRP A 214 -15.71 -14.21 2.64
CA TRP A 214 -14.91 -14.22 3.86
C TRP A 214 -15.67 -14.85 5.05
N ARG A 215 -16.94 -14.53 5.24
CA ARG A 215 -17.73 -15.09 6.34
C ARG A 215 -17.94 -16.61 6.23
N ARG A 216 -17.90 -17.19 5.03
CA ARG A 216 -18.00 -18.64 4.84
C ARG A 216 -16.78 -19.38 5.43
N ASP A 217 -15.58 -18.78 5.32
CA ASP A 217 -14.33 -19.37 5.79
C ASP A 217 -13.31 -18.27 6.13
N PRO A 218 -13.34 -17.67 7.34
CA PRO A 218 -12.60 -16.46 7.70
C PRO A 218 -11.12 -16.75 8.08
N ARG A 219 -10.43 -17.64 7.36
CA ARG A 219 -9.02 -17.98 7.62
C ARG A 219 -8.03 -16.92 7.18
N ILE A 220 -8.40 -16.05 6.23
CA ILE A 220 -7.55 -14.97 5.75
C ILE A 220 -7.96 -13.67 6.45
N HIS A 221 -6.97 -12.92 6.94
CA HIS A 221 -7.20 -11.55 7.39
C HIS A 221 -7.38 -10.62 6.17
N LEU A 222 -8.60 -10.13 5.95
CA LEU A 222 -8.91 -9.17 4.89
C LEU A 222 -8.77 -7.75 5.39
N ARG A 223 -7.75 -7.05 4.93
CA ARG A 223 -7.41 -5.69 5.36
C ARG A 223 -8.60 -4.73 5.31
N GLU A 224 -9.32 -4.71 4.21
CA GLU A 224 -10.44 -3.78 3.94
C GLU A 224 -11.65 -4.09 4.83
N ILE A 225 -11.94 -5.35 5.03
CA ILE A 225 -13.05 -5.79 5.90
C ILE A 225 -12.71 -5.49 7.37
N GLU A 226 -11.50 -5.77 7.82
CA GLU A 226 -11.08 -5.46 9.18
C GLU A 226 -11.15 -3.96 9.49
N TRP A 227 -10.79 -3.10 8.55
CA TRP A 227 -10.97 -1.65 8.72
C TRP A 227 -12.43 -1.28 8.88
N SER A 228 -13.30 -1.84 8.03
CA SER A 228 -14.73 -1.56 8.06
C SER A 228 -15.38 -2.05 9.34
N LEU A 229 -15.06 -3.27 9.78
CA LEU A 229 -15.59 -3.84 11.02
C LEU A 229 -15.11 -3.08 12.28
N ARG A 230 -13.84 -2.68 12.31
CA ARG A 230 -13.30 -1.86 13.38
C ARG A 230 -13.99 -0.51 13.47
N TYR A 231 -14.26 0.12 12.33
CA TYR A 231 -15.01 1.36 12.29
C TYR A 231 -16.47 1.17 12.74
N ALA A 232 -17.16 0.15 12.24
CA ALA A 232 -18.53 -0.16 12.63
C ALA A 232 -18.65 -0.42 14.13
N ALA A 233 -17.75 -1.22 14.71
CA ALA A 233 -17.70 -1.46 16.15
C ALA A 233 -17.54 -0.14 16.94
N ALA A 234 -16.62 0.73 16.52
CA ALA A 234 -16.42 2.02 17.19
C ALA A 234 -17.62 2.95 17.09
N VAL A 235 -18.36 2.91 15.97
CA VAL A 235 -19.63 3.67 15.82
C VAL A 235 -20.69 3.15 16.81
N LEU A 236 -20.84 1.83 16.92
CA LEU A 236 -21.79 1.21 17.85
C LEU A 236 -21.46 1.51 19.31
N ASP A 237 -20.17 1.58 19.65
CA ASP A 237 -19.67 1.93 20.98
C ASP A 237 -19.72 3.45 21.27
N GLY A 238 -20.18 4.28 20.34
CA GLY A 238 -20.18 5.74 20.47
C GLY A 238 -18.79 6.39 20.40
N ASN A 239 -17.78 5.67 19.90
CA ASN A 239 -16.36 6.05 19.85
C ASN A 239 -15.80 6.25 18.43
N ALA A 240 -16.66 6.56 17.45
CA ALA A 240 -16.25 6.70 16.04
C ALA A 240 -15.05 7.65 15.84
N ASP A 241 -15.01 8.75 16.62
CA ASP A 241 -13.91 9.73 16.55
C ASP A 241 -12.56 9.18 17.02
N ALA A 242 -12.53 8.07 17.76
CA ALA A 242 -11.31 7.43 18.25
C ALA A 242 -10.63 6.54 17.18
N VAL A 243 -11.32 6.19 16.09
CA VAL A 243 -10.79 5.33 15.03
C VAL A 243 -9.79 6.08 14.17
N LEU A 244 -10.05 7.36 13.91
CA LEU A 244 -9.13 8.16 13.11
C LEU A 244 -7.96 8.66 13.97
N PRO A 245 -6.74 8.62 13.46
CA PRO A 245 -5.59 9.20 14.13
C PRO A 245 -5.79 10.71 14.24
N ARG A 246 -5.28 11.29 15.33
CA ARG A 246 -5.34 12.76 15.53
C ARG A 246 -4.52 13.53 14.48
N ARG A 247 -3.52 12.88 13.91
CA ARG A 247 -2.65 13.38 12.84
C ARG A 247 -2.53 12.32 11.75
N LEU A 248 -2.31 12.76 10.50
CA LEU A 248 -2.05 11.86 9.38
C LEU A 248 -0.71 11.15 9.58
N ASP A 249 -0.66 9.86 9.23
CA ASP A 249 0.63 9.17 9.09
C ASP A 249 1.39 9.80 7.92
N PRO A 250 2.66 10.17 8.09
CA PRO A 250 3.44 10.81 7.03
C PRO A 250 3.79 9.88 5.87
N ILE A 251 3.71 8.56 6.04
CA ILE A 251 4.11 7.56 5.06
C ILE A 251 5.42 7.96 4.36
N PRO A 252 6.53 8.17 5.12
CA PRO A 252 7.76 8.63 4.52
C PRO A 252 8.28 7.59 3.55
N THR A 253 8.49 8.01 2.31
CA THR A 253 9.06 7.20 1.23
C THR A 253 10.40 7.74 0.85
N VAL A 254 11.44 6.94 1.05
CA VAL A 254 12.83 7.29 0.75
C VAL A 254 13.21 6.61 -0.57
N ALA A 255 13.42 7.42 -1.60
CA ALA A 255 13.86 6.95 -2.91
C ALA A 255 15.31 6.47 -2.88
N HIS A 256 15.74 5.80 -3.95
CA HIS A 256 17.09 5.24 -4.08
C HIS A 256 18.23 6.27 -3.87
N ASP A 257 18.00 7.55 -4.13
CA ASP A 257 18.98 8.65 -3.99
C ASP A 257 18.89 9.39 -2.65
N GLY A 258 18.03 8.93 -1.73
CA GLY A 258 17.79 9.55 -0.43
C GLY A 258 16.73 10.64 -0.42
N SER A 259 16.13 11.00 -1.56
CA SER A 259 15.00 11.92 -1.64
C SER A 259 13.79 11.37 -0.88
N VAL A 260 13.09 12.24 -0.16
CA VAL A 260 11.94 11.88 0.68
C VAL A 260 10.67 12.49 0.14
N VAL A 261 9.68 11.64 -0.12
CA VAL A 261 8.30 12.04 -0.39
C VAL A 261 7.43 11.62 0.80
N LEU A 262 6.46 12.44 1.17
CA LEU A 262 5.55 12.16 2.27
C LEU A 262 4.13 11.86 1.77
N LEU A 263 3.33 11.20 2.60
CA LEU A 263 1.90 10.93 2.40
C LEU A 263 1.53 9.97 1.26
N SER A 264 2.33 9.86 0.21
CA SER A 264 2.00 9.02 -0.96
C SER A 264 3.27 8.64 -1.72
N PRO A 265 3.70 7.36 -1.65
CA PRO A 265 4.84 6.83 -2.42
C PRO A 265 4.74 7.09 -3.92
N GLU A 266 3.53 7.15 -4.44
CA GLU A 266 3.18 7.29 -5.85
C GLU A 266 3.62 8.64 -6.45
N LEU A 267 3.85 9.64 -5.61
CA LEU A 267 4.37 10.96 -6.03
C LEU A 267 5.90 10.95 -6.27
N ALA A 268 6.60 9.89 -5.84
CA ALA A 268 8.05 9.82 -5.97
C ALA A 268 8.50 9.75 -7.45
N GLY A 269 9.38 10.67 -7.85
CA GLY A 269 9.93 10.75 -9.20
C GLY A 269 9.08 11.54 -10.20
N PHE A 270 8.03 12.22 -9.73
CA PHE A 270 7.22 13.13 -10.53
C PHE A 270 7.59 14.59 -10.25
N HIS A 271 7.28 15.45 -11.22
CA HIS A 271 7.50 16.90 -11.15
C HIS A 271 6.25 17.64 -11.63
N ASP A 272 5.88 18.71 -10.94
CA ASP A 272 4.83 19.65 -11.36
C ASP A 272 5.37 21.08 -11.23
N PRO A 273 5.15 21.97 -12.21
CA PRO A 273 5.63 23.36 -12.15
C PRO A 273 5.17 24.15 -10.91
N ARG A 274 4.02 23.77 -10.29
CA ARG A 274 3.47 24.43 -9.10
C ARG A 274 4.05 23.90 -7.79
N TYR A 275 4.37 22.59 -7.77
CA TYR A 275 4.72 21.88 -6.54
C TYR A 275 6.17 21.40 -6.51
N GLY A 276 6.91 21.49 -7.63
CA GLY A 276 8.27 20.95 -7.77
C GLY A 276 8.26 19.42 -7.87
N ASP A 277 9.28 18.79 -7.31
CA ASP A 277 9.50 17.34 -7.38
C ASP A 277 8.73 16.54 -6.31
N PHE A 278 7.76 17.13 -5.64
CA PHE A 278 7.03 16.58 -4.49
C PHE A 278 7.92 16.14 -3.32
N THR A 279 9.21 16.38 -3.38
CA THR A 279 10.14 16.02 -2.31
C THR A 279 10.03 16.99 -1.14
N SER A 280 10.08 16.43 0.08
CA SER A 280 10.12 17.19 1.33
C SER A 280 11.55 17.36 1.88
N GLY A 281 12.55 16.74 1.23
CA GLY A 281 13.95 16.81 1.60
C GLY A 281 14.73 15.58 1.11
N ASN A 282 15.99 15.46 1.56
CA ASN A 282 16.84 14.30 1.27
C ASN A 282 17.57 13.89 2.56
N VAL A 283 17.53 12.59 2.91
CA VAL A 283 18.08 12.05 4.16
C VAL A 283 19.60 12.17 4.25
N LEU A 284 20.31 12.34 3.13
CA LEU A 284 21.77 12.54 3.11
C LEU A 284 22.19 13.96 3.52
N THR A 285 21.25 14.92 3.47
CA THR A 285 21.52 16.34 3.80
C THR A 285 20.74 16.81 5.01
N THR A 286 19.60 16.20 5.30
CA THR A 286 18.69 16.62 6.36
C THR A 286 18.16 15.39 7.10
N PRO A 287 18.29 15.28 8.41
CA PRO A 287 17.77 14.15 9.17
C PRO A 287 16.26 13.95 8.93
N LEU A 288 15.83 12.69 8.77
CA LEU A 288 14.42 12.35 8.48
C LEU A 288 13.44 12.97 9.50
N ALA A 289 13.81 13.00 10.78
CA ALA A 289 12.99 13.62 11.82
C ALA A 289 12.76 15.12 11.58
N GLN A 290 13.75 15.83 11.04
CA GLN A 290 13.62 17.24 10.69
C GLN A 290 12.76 17.43 9.45
N ILE A 291 12.89 16.55 8.44
CA ILE A 291 12.01 16.55 7.24
C ILE A 291 10.55 16.38 7.67
N LEU A 292 10.27 15.42 8.55
CA LEU A 292 8.92 15.17 9.06
C LEU A 292 8.37 16.36 9.86
N ALA A 293 9.19 16.98 10.70
CA ALA A 293 8.79 18.16 11.47
C ALA A 293 8.45 19.37 10.56
N GLY A 294 9.11 19.46 9.41
CA GLY A 294 8.88 20.50 8.38
C GLY A 294 7.73 20.22 7.42
N ALA A 295 7.09 19.05 7.48
CA ALA A 295 6.11 18.56 6.49
C ALA A 295 5.00 19.57 6.18
N ALA A 296 4.42 20.22 7.20
CA ALA A 296 3.34 21.19 7.04
C ALA A 296 3.76 22.48 6.28
N GLY A 297 5.06 22.74 6.16
CA GLY A 297 5.60 23.85 5.38
C GLY A 297 5.75 23.55 3.87
N THR A 298 5.54 22.31 3.46
CA THR A 298 5.58 21.90 2.04
C THR A 298 4.28 22.33 1.36
N PRO A 299 4.30 23.16 0.29
CA PRO A 299 3.09 23.78 -0.28
C PRO A 299 2.00 22.78 -0.67
N TRP A 300 2.34 21.68 -1.34
CA TRP A 300 1.35 20.69 -1.75
C TRP A 300 0.76 19.89 -0.55
N ILE A 301 1.55 19.72 0.53
CA ILE A 301 1.06 19.09 1.77
C ILE A 301 0.07 20.04 2.48
N ALA A 302 0.35 21.34 2.51
CA ALA A 302 -0.58 22.32 3.07
C ALA A 302 -1.91 22.30 2.30
N GLU A 303 -1.88 22.31 0.97
CA GLU A 303 -3.09 22.19 0.12
C GLU A 303 -3.83 20.88 0.35
N PHE A 304 -3.11 19.76 0.51
CA PHE A 304 -3.74 18.48 0.85
C PHE A 304 -4.46 18.54 2.20
N LEU A 305 -3.86 19.15 3.21
CA LEU A 305 -4.48 19.31 4.54
C LEU A 305 -5.75 20.20 4.47
N GLU A 306 -5.78 21.22 3.62
CA GLU A 306 -6.99 21.99 3.35
C GLU A 306 -8.10 21.12 2.76
N GLY A 307 -7.78 20.27 1.80
CA GLY A 307 -8.70 19.30 1.24
C GLY A 307 -9.20 18.26 2.25
N VAL A 308 -8.34 17.77 3.14
CA VAL A 308 -8.73 16.87 4.24
C VAL A 308 -9.72 17.58 5.18
N GLU A 309 -9.48 18.84 5.50
CA GLU A 309 -10.39 19.62 6.34
C GLU A 309 -11.72 19.91 5.61
N ALA A 310 -11.70 20.11 4.31
CA ALA A 310 -12.92 20.22 3.50
C ALA A 310 -13.72 18.90 3.52
N CYS A 311 -13.07 17.74 3.34
CA CYS A 311 -13.71 16.42 3.51
C CYS A 311 -14.34 16.28 4.90
N ARG A 312 -13.63 16.68 5.96
CA ARG A 312 -14.13 16.61 7.33
C ARG A 312 -15.45 17.38 7.53
N ARG A 313 -15.60 18.50 6.84
CA ARG A 313 -16.81 19.34 6.93
C ARG A 313 -17.98 18.84 6.09
N THR A 314 -17.73 18.16 4.99
CA THR A 314 -18.74 17.90 3.96
C THR A 314 -19.01 16.43 3.67
N CYS A 315 -18.08 15.51 3.97
CA CYS A 315 -18.21 14.12 3.63
C CYS A 315 -18.75 13.28 4.78
N PRO A 316 -19.89 12.58 4.63
CA PRO A 316 -20.45 11.72 5.69
C PRO A 316 -19.56 10.48 5.97
N TYR A 317 -18.67 10.10 5.06
CA TYR A 317 -17.76 8.96 5.22
C TYR A 317 -16.40 9.35 5.82
N PHE A 318 -16.22 10.61 6.22
CA PHE A 318 -14.95 11.09 6.74
C PHE A 318 -14.48 10.30 7.97
N GLY A 319 -15.39 9.93 8.86
CA GLY A 319 -15.09 9.14 10.05
C GLY A 319 -14.45 7.77 9.75
N PHE A 320 -14.79 7.19 8.62
CA PHE A 320 -14.19 5.95 8.13
C PHE A 320 -12.89 6.19 7.34
N CYS A 321 -12.93 7.17 6.42
CA CYS A 321 -11.91 7.37 5.40
C CYS A 321 -10.72 8.23 5.88
N GLY A 322 -10.95 9.24 6.72
CA GLY A 322 -9.92 10.17 7.19
C GLY A 322 -9.36 11.13 6.15
N GLY A 323 -9.92 11.20 4.94
CA GLY A 323 -9.49 12.13 3.89
C GLY A 323 -8.73 11.49 2.73
N ALA A 324 -8.63 10.17 2.67
CA ALA A 324 -8.02 9.39 1.58
C ALA A 324 -6.53 9.70 1.31
N HIS A 325 -6.05 9.45 0.08
CA HIS A 325 -4.65 9.56 -0.30
C HIS A 325 -4.36 10.85 -1.07
N ALA A 326 -3.15 11.38 -0.92
CA ALA A 326 -2.73 12.61 -1.60
C ALA A 326 -2.53 12.37 -3.10
N ALA A 327 -1.90 11.26 -3.48
CA ALA A 327 -1.60 10.94 -4.87
C ALA A 327 -2.86 10.86 -5.74
N ASN A 328 -3.93 10.19 -5.27
CA ASN A 328 -5.18 10.10 -6.04
C ASN A 328 -5.75 11.48 -6.37
N ARG A 329 -5.71 12.41 -5.41
CA ARG A 329 -6.19 13.78 -5.66
C ARG A 329 -5.39 14.46 -6.76
N TYR A 330 -4.07 14.33 -6.70
CA TYR A 330 -3.20 14.94 -7.69
C TYR A 330 -3.34 14.30 -9.07
N PHE A 331 -3.25 12.99 -9.18
CA PHE A 331 -3.28 12.30 -10.48
C PHE A 331 -4.67 12.32 -11.15
N GLU A 332 -5.75 12.34 -10.36
CA GLU A 332 -7.11 12.45 -10.91
C GLU A 332 -7.51 13.91 -11.24
N HIS A 333 -6.99 14.91 -10.49
CA HIS A 333 -7.49 16.30 -10.59
C HIS A 333 -6.40 17.37 -10.76
N GLY A 334 -5.12 17.00 -10.70
CA GLY A 334 -4.01 17.93 -10.80
C GLY A 334 -3.86 18.89 -9.60
N ARG A 335 -4.51 18.62 -8.47
CA ARG A 335 -4.50 19.44 -7.25
C ARG A 335 -4.80 18.60 -6.03
N PHE A 336 -4.48 19.11 -4.82
CA PHE A 336 -4.58 18.32 -3.58
C PHE A 336 -5.80 18.65 -2.69
N ASP A 337 -6.47 19.77 -2.89
CA ASP A 337 -7.56 20.26 -2.04
C ASP A 337 -8.96 19.73 -2.42
N VAL A 338 -9.06 18.84 -3.42
CA VAL A 338 -10.32 18.19 -3.81
C VAL A 338 -10.86 17.27 -2.73
N THR A 339 -12.18 17.09 -2.68
CA THR A 339 -12.85 16.30 -1.65
C THR A 339 -13.31 14.93 -2.11
N GLU A 340 -13.25 14.64 -3.41
CA GLU A 340 -13.74 13.39 -3.99
C GLU A 340 -12.84 12.94 -5.13
N THR A 341 -12.55 11.64 -5.16
CA THR A 341 -11.75 10.96 -6.18
C THR A 341 -12.42 9.65 -6.55
N ASP A 342 -12.07 9.07 -7.71
CA ASP A 342 -12.56 7.73 -8.07
C ASP A 342 -12.06 6.68 -7.07
N HIS A 343 -10.81 6.82 -6.58
CA HIS A 343 -10.31 6.00 -5.48
C HIS A 343 -11.21 6.08 -4.24
N CYS A 344 -11.56 7.27 -3.76
CA CYS A 344 -12.37 7.38 -2.55
C CYS A 344 -13.77 6.79 -2.75
N ARG A 345 -14.35 6.92 -3.96
CA ARG A 345 -15.61 6.24 -4.29
C ARG A 345 -15.46 4.72 -4.21
N ASN A 346 -14.50 4.16 -4.94
CA ASN A 346 -14.36 2.71 -5.10
C ASN A 346 -13.89 2.01 -3.82
N SER A 347 -12.87 2.57 -3.15
CA SER A 347 -12.12 1.88 -2.09
C SER A 347 -12.45 2.36 -0.67
N LYS A 348 -13.31 3.38 -0.53
CA LYS A 348 -13.76 3.87 0.79
C LYS A 348 -15.29 3.88 0.90
N ILE A 349 -15.96 4.65 0.05
CA ILE A 349 -17.42 4.80 0.12
C ILE A 349 -18.11 3.46 -0.19
N ARG A 350 -17.83 2.88 -1.37
CA ARG A 350 -18.48 1.63 -1.79
C ARG A 350 -18.04 0.42 -0.97
N LEU A 351 -16.83 0.42 -0.45
CA LEU A 351 -16.40 -0.58 0.52
C LEU A 351 -17.29 -0.56 1.76
N LEU A 352 -17.44 0.59 2.41
CA LEU A 352 -18.26 0.68 3.63
C LEU A 352 -19.72 0.36 3.33
N GLU A 353 -20.27 0.87 2.23
CA GLU A 353 -21.64 0.55 1.79
C GLU A 353 -21.83 -0.95 1.55
N GLY A 354 -20.91 -1.62 0.84
CA GLY A 354 -20.98 -3.05 0.59
C GLY A 354 -20.95 -3.90 1.86
N VAL A 355 -20.14 -3.49 2.85
CA VAL A 355 -20.10 -4.15 4.17
C VAL A 355 -21.43 -3.95 4.91
N LEU A 356 -22.02 -2.76 4.86
CA LEU A 356 -23.29 -2.45 5.52
C LEU A 356 -24.49 -3.14 4.81
N ASP A 357 -24.50 -3.18 3.50
CA ASP A 357 -25.55 -3.87 2.74
C ASP A 357 -25.54 -5.37 3.05
N HIS A 358 -24.36 -5.98 3.08
CA HIS A 358 -24.23 -7.38 3.52
C HIS A 358 -24.76 -7.60 4.93
N ALA A 359 -24.50 -6.68 5.87
CA ALA A 359 -24.99 -6.80 7.24
C ALA A 359 -26.52 -6.71 7.31
N ARG A 360 -27.15 -5.81 6.57
CA ARG A 360 -28.61 -5.65 6.51
C ARG A 360 -29.32 -6.87 5.94
N ASP A 361 -28.77 -7.46 4.86
CA ASP A 361 -29.37 -8.62 4.19
C ASP A 361 -29.27 -9.89 5.05
N HIS A 362 -28.44 -9.89 6.10
CA HIS A 362 -28.18 -11.04 6.96
C HIS A 362 -28.48 -10.77 8.44
N GLU A 363 -29.16 -9.65 8.77
CA GLU A 363 -29.71 -9.44 10.11
C GLU A 363 -30.69 -10.58 10.44
N PRO A 364 -30.59 -11.24 11.61
CA PRO A 364 -31.64 -12.14 12.06
C PRO A 364 -32.93 -11.31 12.15
N THR A 365 -33.92 -11.68 11.36
CA THR A 365 -35.27 -11.14 11.49
C THR A 365 -35.64 -11.24 12.97
N ALA A 366 -35.74 -10.08 13.63
CA ALA A 366 -36.22 -10.04 15.01
C ALA A 366 -37.63 -10.68 15.02
N VAL A 367 -37.71 -11.88 15.60
CA VAL A 367 -38.96 -12.60 15.86
C VAL A 367 -39.57 -12.09 17.13
#